data_c819c219af3a521bb5a1d0a3ed931ce2
#
_entry.id   c819c219af3a521bb5a1d0a3ed931ce2
#
_cell.length_a   1.000
_cell.length_b   1.000
_cell.length_c   1.000
_cell.angle_alpha   90.00
_cell.angle_beta   90.00
_cell.angle_gamma   90.00
#
_symmetry.space_group_name_H-M   'P 1'
#
loop_
_entity.id
_entity.type
_entity.pdbx_description
1 polymer ?
#
loop_
_entity_poly.entity_id
_entity_poly.type
_entity_poly.pdbx_seq_one_letter_code
_entity_poly.pdbx_strand_id
1 'polypeptide(L)'
;YREFGIKRKTHKEIKQYYIDIANYKPENLPIGFDISKIPLEPEYDVLGFIANHSRNLEDWERDIVNIVREESMYFMPQAMTKIMNEGWASFWHYKIMNDLSLEENFHIPFLRTHNQVIRPHVGGLNPYHLGFHIFEKLHKEKGLEFCFNVREIHHDESAIRCFLEREDFGELNLFSYSSKKDQ
;
A
#
# COMPACT_ATOMS: atom_id res chain seq x y z
N TYR A 1 1.25 -13.16 6.18
CA TYR A 1 1.46 -14.05 5.02
C TYR A 1 0.68 -15.36 5.12
N ARG A 2 0.65 -16.04 6.27
CA ARG A 2 -0.12 -17.29 6.45
C ARG A 2 -1.63 -17.07 6.47
N GLU A 3 -2.08 -15.97 7.04
CA GLU A 3 -3.50 -15.61 7.18
C GLU A 3 -4.18 -15.24 5.86
N PHE A 4 -3.41 -14.75 4.88
CA PHE A 4 -3.93 -14.31 3.58
C PHE A 4 -3.84 -15.38 2.48
N GLY A 5 -3.46 -16.62 2.80
CA GLY A 5 -3.32 -17.70 1.81
C GLY A 5 -2.16 -17.48 0.80
N ILE A 6 -1.35 -16.44 0.99
CA ILE A 6 -0.16 -16.19 0.18
C ILE A 6 0.91 -17.19 0.63
N LYS A 7 1.17 -18.19 -0.20
CA LYS A 7 2.27 -19.12 0.06
C LYS A 7 3.59 -18.35 0.00
N ARG A 8 4.32 -18.34 1.10
CA ARG A 8 5.74 -17.94 1.08
C ARG A 8 6.46 -18.81 0.07
N LYS A 9 7.17 -18.19 -0.88
CA LYS A 9 8.05 -18.94 -1.77
C LYS A 9 9.11 -19.65 -0.93
N THR A 10 9.34 -20.91 -1.22
CA THR A 10 10.39 -21.67 -0.55
C THR A 10 11.76 -21.15 -1.01
N HIS A 11 12.78 -21.36 -0.20
CA HIS A 11 14.18 -21.08 -0.54
C HIS A 11 14.55 -21.58 -1.94
N LYS A 12 14.10 -22.78 -2.27
CA LYS A 12 14.35 -23.40 -3.57
C LYS A 12 13.68 -22.64 -4.72
N GLU A 13 12.44 -22.19 -4.54
CA GLU A 13 11.70 -21.41 -5.55
C GLU A 13 12.29 -20.03 -5.77
N ILE A 14 12.74 -19.35 -4.70
CA ILE A 14 13.41 -18.04 -4.80
C ILE A 14 14.75 -18.21 -5.53
N LYS A 15 15.54 -19.23 -5.16
CA LYS A 15 16.82 -19.50 -5.81
C LYS A 15 16.63 -19.85 -7.28
N GLN A 16 15.62 -20.65 -7.61
CA GLN A 16 15.31 -21.01 -8.99
C GLN A 16 14.89 -19.77 -9.81
N TYR A 17 14.07 -18.89 -9.23
CA TYR A 17 13.67 -17.63 -9.88
C TYR A 17 14.88 -16.76 -10.28
N TYR A 18 15.88 -16.63 -9.38
CA TYR A 18 17.09 -15.87 -9.70
C TYR A 18 17.99 -16.59 -10.72
N ILE A 19 18.04 -17.92 -10.69
CA ILE A 19 18.74 -18.71 -11.71
C ILE A 19 18.09 -18.52 -13.08
N ASP A 20 16.77 -18.52 -13.14
CA ASP A 20 16.02 -18.33 -14.39
C ASP A 20 16.24 -16.94 -14.97
N ILE A 21 16.26 -15.89 -14.13
CA ILE A 21 16.62 -14.52 -14.55
C ILE A 21 18.06 -14.47 -15.06
N ALA A 22 18.99 -15.09 -14.35
CA ALA A 22 20.41 -15.11 -14.73
C ALA A 22 20.62 -15.83 -16.07
N ASN A 23 19.92 -16.92 -16.31
CA ASN A 23 19.99 -17.67 -17.57
C ASN A 23 19.31 -16.94 -18.73
N TYR A 24 18.28 -16.12 -18.44
CA TYR A 24 17.55 -15.36 -19.47
C TYR A 24 18.35 -14.15 -19.98
N LYS A 25 19.21 -13.54 -19.15
CA LYS A 25 20.06 -12.38 -19.50
C LYS A 25 21.47 -12.51 -18.94
N PRO A 26 22.24 -13.53 -19.33
CA PRO A 26 23.58 -13.77 -18.76
C PRO A 26 24.55 -12.61 -19.02
N GLU A 27 24.36 -11.87 -20.12
CA GLU A 27 25.20 -10.74 -20.55
C GLU A 27 25.07 -9.51 -19.62
N ASN A 28 24.00 -9.40 -18.85
CA ASN A 28 23.72 -8.26 -17.96
C ASN A 28 24.13 -8.51 -16.50
N LEU A 29 24.64 -9.68 -16.17
CA LEU A 29 25.08 -9.97 -14.81
C LEU A 29 26.54 -9.52 -14.62
N PRO A 30 26.84 -8.85 -13.50
CA PRO A 30 28.23 -8.50 -13.19
C PRO A 30 29.11 -9.75 -13.13
N ILE A 31 30.33 -9.64 -13.62
CA ILE A 31 31.33 -10.73 -13.53
C ILE A 31 31.53 -11.06 -12.05
N GLY A 32 31.35 -12.33 -11.68
CA GLY A 32 31.45 -12.77 -10.29
C GLY A 32 30.17 -12.70 -9.48
N PHE A 33 29.00 -12.54 -10.14
CA PHE A 33 27.71 -12.60 -9.46
C PHE A 33 27.51 -13.96 -8.78
N ASP A 34 27.39 -13.92 -7.46
CA ASP A 34 27.26 -15.11 -6.61
C ASP A 34 25.82 -15.24 -6.10
N ILE A 35 25.06 -16.15 -6.70
CA ILE A 35 23.65 -16.40 -6.35
C ILE A 35 23.50 -16.83 -4.87
N SER A 36 24.54 -17.45 -4.29
CA SER A 36 24.48 -17.89 -2.90
C SER A 36 24.43 -16.70 -1.89
N LYS A 37 24.84 -15.53 -2.34
CA LYS A 37 24.82 -14.29 -1.54
C LYS A 37 23.53 -13.48 -1.65
N ILE A 38 22.59 -13.93 -2.50
CA ILE A 38 21.29 -13.27 -2.63
C ILE A 38 20.47 -13.59 -1.38
N PRO A 39 19.93 -12.56 -0.69
CA PRO A 39 19.04 -12.76 0.45
C PRO A 39 17.84 -13.62 0.05
N LEU A 40 17.49 -14.59 0.87
CA LEU A 40 16.39 -15.51 0.62
C LEU A 40 15.02 -14.87 0.68
N GLU A 41 14.91 -13.79 1.44
CA GLU A 41 13.74 -12.95 1.56
C GLU A 41 14.15 -11.54 1.17
N PRO A 42 13.24 -10.78 0.51
CA PRO A 42 13.51 -9.37 0.24
C PRO A 42 13.84 -8.67 1.56
N GLU A 43 14.98 -8.00 1.62
CA GLU A 43 15.34 -7.17 2.75
C GLU A 43 14.56 -5.86 2.65
N TYR A 44 13.51 -5.74 3.45
CA TYR A 44 12.73 -4.50 3.52
C TYR A 44 13.40 -3.44 4.39
N ASP A 45 14.28 -3.88 5.28
CA ASP A 45 15.04 -3.03 6.19
C ASP A 45 16.36 -2.59 5.54
N VAL A 46 16.27 -1.71 4.57
CA VAL A 46 17.43 -1.20 3.83
C VAL A 46 18.43 -0.49 4.74
N LEU A 47 17.95 0.26 5.73
CA LEU A 47 18.83 0.96 6.67
C LEU A 47 19.57 -0.02 7.56
N GLY A 48 18.91 -1.06 8.07
CA GLY A 48 19.57 -2.13 8.83
C GLY A 48 20.58 -2.89 7.97
N PHE A 49 20.26 -3.16 6.71
CA PHE A 49 21.22 -3.76 5.79
C PHE A 49 22.47 -2.89 5.61
N ILE A 50 22.30 -1.58 5.37
CA ILE A 50 23.43 -0.63 5.24
C ILE A 50 24.24 -0.58 6.53
N ALA A 51 23.58 -0.46 7.69
CA ALA A 51 24.27 -0.40 8.99
C ALA A 51 25.12 -1.64 9.24
N ASN A 52 24.65 -2.83 8.86
CA ASN A 52 25.32 -4.10 9.14
C ASN A 52 26.38 -4.49 8.10
N HIS A 53 26.25 -4.04 6.85
CA HIS A 53 27.08 -4.55 5.75
C HIS A 53 28.00 -3.49 5.14
N SER A 54 27.79 -2.19 5.43
CA SER A 54 28.69 -1.14 4.92
C SER A 54 30.06 -1.23 5.58
N ARG A 55 31.11 -1.25 4.77
CA ARG A 55 32.50 -1.26 5.21
C ARG A 55 33.05 0.14 5.44
N ASN A 56 32.37 1.17 4.98
CA ASN A 56 32.83 2.54 4.96
C ASN A 56 32.21 3.41 6.06
N LEU A 57 31.25 2.88 6.83
CA LEU A 57 30.64 3.61 7.93
C LEU A 57 31.51 3.53 9.16
N GLU A 58 31.81 4.70 9.74
CA GLU A 58 32.37 4.81 11.09
C GLU A 58 31.31 4.46 12.14
N ASP A 59 31.71 4.18 13.37
CA ASP A 59 30.79 3.74 14.44
C ASP A 59 29.69 4.77 14.70
N TRP A 60 30.04 6.05 14.79
CA TRP A 60 29.06 7.11 14.99
C TRP A 60 28.07 7.29 13.82
N GLU A 61 28.52 7.06 12.58
CA GLU A 61 27.63 7.09 11.39
C GLU A 61 26.66 5.91 11.44
N ARG A 62 27.13 4.75 11.88
CA ARG A 62 26.31 3.56 12.08
C ARG A 62 25.24 3.79 13.15
N ASP A 63 25.58 4.49 14.23
CA ASP A 63 24.63 4.86 15.28
C ASP A 63 23.54 5.79 14.73
N ILE A 64 23.91 6.79 13.92
CA ILE A 64 22.93 7.67 13.26
C ILE A 64 22.00 6.88 12.33
N VAL A 65 22.54 5.96 11.51
CA VAL A 65 21.73 5.12 10.63
C VAL A 65 20.75 4.27 11.43
N ASN A 66 21.18 3.72 12.58
CA ASN A 66 20.30 2.94 13.44
C ASN A 66 19.22 3.78 14.10
N ILE A 67 19.50 5.02 14.53
CA ILE A 67 18.48 5.95 15.04
C ILE A 67 17.43 6.24 13.98
N VAL A 68 17.85 6.59 12.77
CA VAL A 68 16.92 6.85 11.65
C VAL A 68 16.11 5.60 11.29
N ARG A 69 16.72 4.42 11.37
CA ARG A 69 16.05 3.14 11.16
C ARG A 69 14.95 2.90 12.19
N GLU A 70 15.23 3.08 13.47
CA GLU A 70 14.24 2.90 14.55
C GLU A 70 13.07 3.85 14.38
N GLU A 71 13.31 5.12 14.09
CA GLU A 71 12.27 6.10 13.78
C GLU A 71 11.44 5.70 12.55
N SER A 72 12.09 5.22 11.49
CA SER A 72 11.41 4.77 10.26
C SER A 72 10.53 3.54 10.54
N MET A 73 11.01 2.60 11.34
CA MET A 73 10.26 1.40 11.73
C MET A 73 9.04 1.74 12.58
N TYR A 74 9.11 2.77 13.41
CA TYR A 74 7.96 3.28 14.18
C TYR A 74 6.84 3.81 13.27
N PHE A 75 7.18 4.50 12.20
CA PHE A 75 6.19 5.07 11.26
C PHE A 75 5.73 4.09 10.17
N MET A 76 6.41 2.98 9.96
CA MET A 76 6.09 2.02 8.90
C MET A 76 4.64 1.51 8.96
N PRO A 77 4.08 1.07 10.11
CA PRO A 77 2.70 0.61 10.17
C PRO A 77 1.70 1.70 9.75
N GLN A 78 1.95 2.95 10.10
CA GLN A 78 1.10 4.09 9.74
C GLN A 78 1.15 4.36 8.23
N ALA A 79 2.34 4.27 7.63
CA ALA A 79 2.50 4.42 6.18
C ALA A 79 1.82 3.30 5.39
N MET A 80 1.88 2.06 5.93
CA MET A 80 1.28 0.88 5.29
C MET A 80 -0.23 0.79 5.43
N THR A 81 -0.86 1.59 6.27
CA THR A 81 -2.30 1.57 6.56
C THR A 81 -2.98 2.92 6.30
N LYS A 82 -2.36 3.80 5.53
CA LYS A 82 -2.88 5.15 5.28
C LYS A 82 -4.23 5.12 4.56
N ILE A 83 -4.34 4.34 3.48
CA ILE A 83 -5.57 4.20 2.70
C ILE A 83 -6.68 3.58 3.56
N MET A 84 -6.35 2.53 4.30
CA MET A 84 -7.30 1.86 5.20
C MET A 84 -7.78 2.80 6.30
N ASN A 85 -6.90 3.56 6.94
CA ASN A 85 -7.27 4.48 8.02
C ASN A 85 -8.10 5.67 7.52
N GLU A 86 -7.67 6.32 6.45
CA GLU A 86 -8.37 7.47 5.89
C GLU A 86 -9.72 7.07 5.24
N GLY A 87 -9.73 5.92 4.58
CA GLY A 87 -10.96 5.34 4.03
C GLY A 87 -11.97 4.97 5.11
N TRP A 88 -11.51 4.33 6.19
CA TRP A 88 -12.35 3.99 7.33
C TRP A 88 -12.95 5.22 8.00
N ALA A 89 -12.13 6.25 8.23
CA ALA A 89 -12.59 7.50 8.79
C ALA A 89 -13.64 8.18 7.90
N SER A 90 -13.40 8.25 6.58
CA SER A 90 -14.32 8.85 5.62
C SER A 90 -15.62 8.08 5.51
N PHE A 91 -15.55 6.74 5.50
CA PHE A 91 -16.71 5.85 5.45
C PHE A 91 -17.61 6.05 6.68
N TRP A 92 -17.03 6.03 7.88
CA TRP A 92 -17.80 6.23 9.10
C TRP A 92 -18.33 7.65 9.24
N HIS A 93 -17.54 8.65 8.87
CA HIS A 93 -18.00 10.03 8.86
C HIS A 93 -19.23 10.20 7.96
N TYR A 94 -19.15 9.68 6.74
CA TYR A 94 -20.27 9.69 5.80
C TYR A 94 -21.51 8.96 6.36
N LYS A 95 -21.32 7.75 6.88
CA LYS A 95 -22.40 6.92 7.41
C LYS A 95 -23.07 7.58 8.60
N ILE A 96 -22.33 8.01 9.60
CA ILE A 96 -22.85 8.66 10.82
C ILE A 96 -23.61 9.95 10.45
N MET A 97 -23.03 10.78 9.61
CA MET A 97 -23.66 12.07 9.25
C MET A 97 -24.97 11.91 8.46
N ASN A 98 -25.09 10.85 7.66
CA ASN A 98 -26.35 10.53 6.99
C ASN A 98 -27.38 9.92 7.97
N ASP A 99 -26.96 9.09 8.90
CA ASP A 99 -27.84 8.47 9.91
C ASP A 99 -28.40 9.48 10.92
N LEU A 100 -27.71 10.63 11.14
CA LEU A 100 -28.17 11.72 12.01
C LEU A 100 -29.38 12.49 11.48
N SER A 101 -29.80 12.26 10.23
CA SER A 101 -30.94 12.95 9.62
C SER A 101 -30.88 14.48 9.77
N LEU A 102 -29.72 15.07 9.46
CA LEU A 102 -29.47 16.49 9.59
C LEU A 102 -30.43 17.34 8.74
N GLU A 103 -30.77 18.52 9.22
CA GLU A 103 -31.49 19.53 8.44
C GLU A 103 -30.70 19.89 7.16
N GLU A 104 -31.39 20.26 6.09
CA GLU A 104 -30.78 20.56 4.77
C GLU A 104 -29.66 21.60 4.83
N ASN A 105 -29.82 22.63 5.69
CA ASN A 105 -28.85 23.70 5.90
C ASN A 105 -27.49 23.18 6.47
N PHE A 106 -27.46 22.03 7.13
CA PHE A 106 -26.26 21.35 7.62
C PHE A 106 -25.85 20.19 6.72
N HIS A 107 -26.81 19.46 6.18
CA HIS A 107 -26.56 18.28 5.36
C HIS A 107 -25.87 18.64 4.03
N ILE A 108 -26.34 19.67 3.32
CA ILE A 108 -25.74 20.09 2.05
C ILE A 108 -24.28 20.58 2.21
N PRO A 109 -23.93 21.45 3.17
CA PRO A 109 -22.53 21.80 3.44
C PRO A 109 -21.66 20.59 3.79
N PHE A 110 -22.19 19.65 4.58
CA PHE A 110 -21.48 18.41 4.89
C PHE A 110 -21.16 17.63 3.61
N LEU A 111 -22.15 17.32 2.76
CA LEU A 111 -21.94 16.59 1.53
C LEU A 111 -20.92 17.29 0.61
N ARG A 112 -20.97 18.61 0.52
CA ARG A 112 -20.00 19.39 -0.25
C ARG A 112 -18.58 19.22 0.28
N THR A 113 -18.39 19.32 1.59
CA THR A 113 -17.07 19.15 2.22
C THR A 113 -16.57 17.72 2.09
N HIS A 114 -17.42 16.73 2.34
CA HIS A 114 -17.08 15.33 2.19
C HIS A 114 -16.62 15.01 0.76
N ASN A 115 -17.38 15.45 -0.25
CA ASN A 115 -17.04 15.24 -1.66
C ASN A 115 -15.73 15.95 -2.05
N GLN A 116 -15.36 17.05 -1.42
CA GLN A 116 -14.06 17.69 -1.64
C GLN A 116 -12.90 16.84 -1.10
N VAL A 117 -13.10 16.18 0.03
CA VAL A 117 -12.09 15.30 0.65
C VAL A 117 -11.87 14.03 -0.18
N ILE A 118 -12.96 13.38 -0.59
CA ILE A 118 -12.90 12.10 -1.32
C ILE A 118 -12.73 12.24 -2.84
N ARG A 119 -12.61 13.46 -3.39
CA ARG A 119 -12.48 13.62 -4.85
C ARG A 119 -11.15 13.06 -5.37
N PRO A 120 -11.09 12.54 -6.61
CA PRO A 120 -9.84 12.15 -7.24
C PRO A 120 -8.84 13.30 -7.31
N HIS A 121 -7.57 13.00 -7.11
CA HIS A 121 -6.48 13.96 -7.30
C HIS A 121 -5.88 13.82 -8.69
N VAL A 122 -5.63 14.93 -9.37
CA VAL A 122 -4.93 14.93 -10.64
C VAL A 122 -3.44 14.62 -10.39
N GLY A 123 -2.95 13.55 -11.01
CA GLY A 123 -1.52 13.17 -10.91
C GLY A 123 -1.10 12.46 -9.62
N GLY A 124 -2.06 12.03 -8.79
CA GLY A 124 -1.76 11.29 -7.57
C GLY A 124 -2.94 10.47 -7.04
N LEU A 125 -2.65 9.54 -6.16
CA LEU A 125 -3.65 8.73 -5.48
C LEU A 125 -4.18 9.47 -4.27
N ASN A 126 -5.51 9.65 -4.19
CA ASN A 126 -6.16 10.13 -2.96
C ASN A 126 -6.49 8.94 -2.05
N PRO A 127 -5.84 8.78 -0.88
CA PRO A 127 -6.10 7.68 0.04
C PRO A 127 -7.52 7.68 0.59
N TYR A 128 -8.11 8.87 0.80
CA TYR A 128 -9.49 9.02 1.25
C TYR A 128 -10.48 8.47 0.21
N HIS A 129 -10.28 8.84 -1.06
CA HIS A 129 -11.11 8.40 -2.16
C HIS A 129 -11.06 6.87 -2.33
N LEU A 130 -9.85 6.32 -2.42
CA LEU A 130 -9.66 4.89 -2.64
C LEU A 130 -10.17 4.07 -1.47
N GLY A 131 -9.80 4.47 -0.25
CA GLY A 131 -10.23 3.76 0.96
C GLY A 131 -11.74 3.85 1.20
N PHE A 132 -12.36 5.01 0.95
CA PHE A 132 -13.82 5.18 1.01
C PHE A 132 -14.53 4.23 0.04
N HIS A 133 -14.07 4.18 -1.23
CA HIS A 133 -14.64 3.29 -2.24
C HIS A 133 -14.57 1.82 -1.81
N ILE A 134 -13.42 1.36 -1.30
CA ILE A 134 -13.25 -0.02 -0.82
C ILE A 134 -14.29 -0.33 0.27
N PHE A 135 -14.39 0.49 1.31
CA PHE A 135 -15.31 0.23 2.41
C PHE A 135 -16.78 0.36 2.00
N GLU A 136 -17.12 1.30 1.12
CA GLU A 136 -18.47 1.43 0.60
C GLU A 136 -18.89 0.21 -0.22
N LYS A 137 -18.03 -0.26 -1.12
CA LYS A 137 -18.24 -1.48 -1.91
C LYS A 137 -18.42 -2.69 -0.99
N LEU A 138 -17.50 -2.90 -0.06
CA LEU A 138 -17.56 -4.02 0.87
C LEU A 138 -18.81 -3.99 1.75
N HIS A 139 -19.21 -2.81 2.22
CA HIS A 139 -20.44 -2.66 3.00
C HIS A 139 -21.69 -3.03 2.20
N LYS A 140 -21.77 -2.61 0.93
CA LYS A 140 -22.89 -2.94 0.04
C LYS A 140 -22.96 -4.44 -0.28
N GLU A 141 -21.82 -5.08 -0.49
CA GLU A 141 -21.75 -6.48 -0.92
C GLU A 141 -21.80 -7.48 0.23
N LYS A 142 -21.13 -7.19 1.35
CA LYS A 142 -20.86 -8.13 2.43
C LYS A 142 -21.30 -7.67 3.82
N GLY A 143 -21.78 -6.42 3.92
CA GLY A 143 -22.26 -5.87 5.18
C GLY A 143 -21.17 -5.26 6.06
N LEU A 144 -21.61 -4.64 7.16
CA LEU A 144 -20.76 -3.85 8.04
C LEU A 144 -19.75 -4.68 8.84
N GLU A 145 -20.16 -5.86 9.30
CA GLU A 145 -19.30 -6.77 10.07
C GLU A 145 -18.06 -7.20 9.26
N PHE A 146 -18.26 -7.44 7.97
CA PHE A 146 -17.15 -7.75 7.08
C PHE A 146 -16.16 -6.58 6.95
N CYS A 147 -16.64 -5.33 6.95
CA CYS A 147 -15.78 -4.15 6.93
C CYS A 147 -14.89 -4.07 8.19
N PHE A 148 -15.40 -4.42 9.38
CA PHE A 148 -14.60 -4.49 10.59
C PHE A 148 -13.49 -5.53 10.48
N ASN A 149 -13.81 -6.74 9.99
CA ASN A 149 -12.83 -7.79 9.80
C ASN A 149 -11.73 -7.38 8.81
N VAL A 150 -12.10 -6.75 7.72
CA VAL A 150 -11.14 -6.25 6.72
C VAL A 150 -10.21 -5.21 7.33
N ARG A 151 -10.76 -4.25 8.09
CA ARG A 151 -9.96 -3.22 8.76
C ARG A 151 -8.98 -3.80 9.78
N GLU A 152 -9.35 -4.88 10.46
CA GLU A 152 -8.49 -5.53 11.46
C GLU A 152 -7.31 -6.29 10.83
N ILE A 153 -7.55 -6.91 9.67
CA ILE A 153 -6.62 -7.89 9.09
C ILE A 153 -5.76 -7.30 7.98
N HIS A 154 -6.29 -6.33 7.20
CA HIS A 154 -5.64 -5.83 6.00
C HIS A 154 -4.87 -4.53 6.22
N HIS A 155 -3.73 -4.42 5.54
CA HIS A 155 -3.04 -3.17 5.25
C HIS A 155 -3.35 -2.72 3.80
N ASP A 156 -2.88 -1.54 3.40
CA ASP A 156 -3.23 -0.93 2.12
C ASP A 156 -2.99 -1.84 0.91
N GLU A 157 -1.80 -2.41 0.80
CA GLU A 157 -1.46 -3.27 -0.33
C GLU A 157 -2.34 -4.52 -0.39
N SER A 158 -2.56 -5.18 0.75
CA SER A 158 -3.38 -6.38 0.80
C SER A 158 -4.86 -6.08 0.52
N ALA A 159 -5.37 -4.94 1.01
CA ALA A 159 -6.74 -4.52 0.74
C ALA A 159 -6.95 -4.20 -0.74
N ILE A 160 -6.04 -3.45 -1.36
CA ILE A 160 -6.07 -3.14 -2.79
C ILE A 160 -6.06 -4.43 -3.62
N ARG A 161 -5.16 -5.35 -3.32
CA ARG A 161 -5.03 -6.62 -4.07
C ARG A 161 -6.23 -7.54 -3.94
N CYS A 162 -6.93 -7.51 -2.78
CA CYS A 162 -8.03 -8.41 -2.51
C CYS A 162 -9.38 -7.86 -2.94
N PHE A 163 -9.58 -6.55 -2.94
CA PHE A 163 -10.90 -5.93 -3.06
C PHE A 163 -11.07 -4.96 -4.21
N LEU A 164 -9.99 -4.52 -4.88
CA LEU A 164 -10.11 -3.76 -6.12
C LEU A 164 -10.12 -4.68 -7.33
N GLU A 165 -11.11 -4.47 -8.17
CA GLU A 165 -11.29 -5.13 -9.46
C GLU A 165 -10.89 -4.18 -10.60
N ARG A 166 -10.79 -4.71 -11.81
CA ARG A 166 -10.37 -3.92 -12.97
C ARG A 166 -11.35 -2.79 -13.30
N GLU A 167 -12.61 -3.02 -13.05
CA GLU A 167 -13.72 -2.08 -13.25
C GLU A 167 -13.59 -0.87 -12.35
N ASP A 168 -13.18 -1.06 -11.10
CA ASP A 168 -12.97 0.02 -10.11
C ASP A 168 -11.93 1.05 -10.58
N PHE A 169 -10.93 0.65 -11.37
CA PHE A 169 -9.91 1.57 -11.89
C PHE A 169 -10.48 2.66 -12.79
N GLY A 170 -11.52 2.32 -13.57
CA GLY A 170 -12.23 3.28 -14.41
C GLY A 170 -13.08 4.24 -13.58
N GLU A 171 -13.84 3.72 -12.62
CA GLU A 171 -14.71 4.52 -11.75
C GLU A 171 -13.90 5.48 -10.86
N LEU A 172 -12.78 5.02 -10.33
CA LEU A 172 -11.90 5.79 -9.48
C LEU A 172 -10.98 6.77 -10.25
N ASN A 173 -10.98 6.74 -11.57
CA ASN A 173 -10.07 7.54 -12.41
C ASN A 173 -8.60 7.42 -11.99
N LEU A 174 -8.17 6.22 -11.58
CA LEU A 174 -6.81 5.99 -11.05
C LEU A 174 -5.73 6.21 -12.11
N PHE A 175 -6.05 5.99 -13.38
CA PHE A 175 -5.13 6.16 -14.49
C PHE A 175 -5.77 6.99 -15.60
N SER A 176 -5.56 8.29 -15.60
CA SER A 176 -5.87 9.13 -16.77
C SER A 176 -4.66 9.06 -17.73
N TYR A 177 -4.72 8.16 -18.71
CA TYR A 177 -3.86 8.25 -19.88
C TYR A 177 -4.37 9.37 -20.78
N SER A 178 -3.95 10.59 -20.54
CA SER A 178 -4.00 11.59 -21.62
C SER A 178 -2.94 11.15 -22.65
N SER A 179 -3.39 10.47 -23.70
CA SER A 179 -2.52 10.24 -24.85
C SER A 179 -2.16 11.62 -25.41
N LYS A 180 -0.87 11.99 -25.34
CA LYS A 180 -0.32 13.17 -26.02
C LYS A 180 -0.34 13.05 -27.55
N LYS A 181 -1.34 12.36 -28.11
CA LYS A 181 -1.51 12.14 -29.55
C LYS A 181 -2.58 13.01 -30.19
N ASP A 182 -3.28 13.82 -29.41
CA ASP A 182 -4.34 14.71 -29.92
C ASP A 182 -4.05 16.18 -29.58
N GLN A 183 -2.82 16.61 -29.86
CA GLN A 183 -2.48 18.05 -29.99
C GLN A 183 -1.68 18.26 -31.26
#